data_3aba6e7510cb5f1e44dbbab0393a2a18
#
_entry.id   3aba6e7510cb5f1e44dbbab0393a2a18
#
_cell.length_a   1.000
_cell.length_b   1.000
_cell.length_c   1.000
_cell.angle_alpha   90.00
_cell.angle_beta   90.00
_cell.angle_gamma   90.00
#
_symmetry.space_group_name_H-M   'P 1'
#
loop_
_entity.id
_entity.type
_entity.pdbx_description
1 polymer ?
#
loop_
_entity_poly.entity_id
_entity_poly.type
_entity_poly.pdbx_seq_one_letter_code
_entity_poly.pdbx_strand_id
1 'polypeptide(L)'
;QDYEEVYVVDSASAAIGSGILVELALKLVDEGKTAREIAEILEEKKKKVIVVALVDTLEYLKKGGRISGAVAFAGGLLNIKPVLAIADGEISMLGKARGSKMGNNLLVQEIEKAGGIDFTCPVLLGYTGISDALLLKYIDDSRPIWEGNLAEVRYTVIGSVIGTHAGPGAVAVAFFKN
;
A
#
# COMPACT_ATOMS: atom_id res chain seq x y z
N GLN A 1 -12.24 -32.69 -3.52
CA GLN A 1 -13.41 -32.17 -4.26
C GLN A 1 -12.88 -31.33 -5.41
N ASP A 2 -13.12 -31.74 -6.63
CA ASP A 2 -12.76 -30.96 -7.81
C ASP A 2 -13.80 -29.84 -7.98
N TYR A 3 -13.34 -28.59 -7.89
CA TYR A 3 -14.18 -27.42 -8.16
C TYR A 3 -14.16 -27.14 -9.67
N GLU A 4 -15.33 -27.03 -10.29
CA GLU A 4 -15.45 -26.81 -11.73
C GLU A 4 -15.09 -25.37 -12.14
N GLU A 5 -15.16 -24.39 -11.20
CA GLU A 5 -14.88 -22.96 -11.46
C GLU A 5 -13.95 -22.38 -10.41
N VAL A 6 -12.65 -22.47 -10.65
CA VAL A 6 -11.62 -21.81 -9.84
C VAL A 6 -10.82 -20.86 -10.73
N TYR A 7 -10.76 -19.61 -10.32
CA TYR A 7 -10.01 -18.56 -11.02
C TYR A 7 -8.89 -18.07 -10.11
N VAL A 8 -7.67 -17.98 -10.63
CA VAL A 8 -6.50 -17.47 -9.90
C VAL A 8 -6.13 -16.11 -10.47
N VAL A 9 -6.09 -15.09 -9.61
CA VAL A 9 -5.72 -13.73 -9.96
C VAL A 9 -4.41 -13.40 -9.24
N ASP A 10 -3.35 -13.15 -9.99
CA ASP A 10 -2.12 -12.59 -9.44
C ASP A 10 -2.33 -11.09 -9.15
N SER A 11 -2.24 -10.70 -7.89
CA SER A 11 -2.44 -9.30 -7.47
C SER A 11 -1.37 -8.34 -7.99
N ALA A 12 -0.22 -8.85 -8.41
CA ALA A 12 0.99 -8.06 -8.67
C ALA A 12 1.31 -7.05 -7.55
N SER A 13 0.93 -7.38 -6.32
CA SER A 13 1.07 -6.53 -5.13
C SER A 13 1.33 -7.37 -3.88
N ALA A 14 1.47 -6.71 -2.72
CA ALA A 14 1.71 -7.38 -1.45
C ALA A 14 0.95 -6.70 -0.31
N ALA A 15 0.80 -7.42 0.82
CA ALA A 15 0.17 -6.92 2.04
C ALA A 15 -1.20 -6.28 1.78
N ILE A 16 -1.36 -5.02 2.19
CA ILE A 16 -2.62 -4.26 2.03
C ILE A 16 -2.98 -4.02 0.56
N GLY A 17 -2.04 -4.04 -0.37
CA GLY A 17 -2.32 -3.94 -1.80
C GLY A 17 -3.07 -5.16 -2.35
N SER A 18 -2.69 -6.37 -1.93
CA SER A 18 -3.50 -7.57 -2.20
C SER A 18 -4.82 -7.52 -1.41
N GLY A 19 -4.79 -6.96 -0.19
CA GLY A 19 -5.96 -6.83 0.67
C GLY A 19 -7.10 -6.04 0.03
N ILE A 20 -6.81 -4.89 -0.60
CA ILE A 20 -7.87 -4.09 -1.25
C ILE A 20 -8.48 -4.79 -2.49
N LEU A 21 -7.74 -5.68 -3.16
CA LEU A 21 -8.30 -6.51 -4.22
C LEU A 21 -9.25 -7.57 -3.66
N VAL A 22 -8.94 -8.16 -2.50
CA VAL A 22 -9.85 -9.08 -1.81
C VAL A 22 -11.12 -8.34 -1.36
N GLU A 23 -11.00 -7.14 -0.81
CA GLU A 23 -12.15 -6.32 -0.43
C GLU A 23 -13.01 -5.94 -1.65
N LEU A 24 -12.39 -5.63 -2.78
CA LEU A 24 -13.12 -5.39 -4.03
C LEU A 24 -13.86 -6.65 -4.50
N ALA A 25 -13.21 -7.82 -4.40
CA ALA A 25 -13.85 -9.08 -4.74
C ALA A 25 -15.09 -9.34 -3.89
N LEU A 26 -15.01 -9.12 -2.56
CA LEU A 26 -16.14 -9.27 -1.65
C LEU A 26 -17.28 -8.31 -2.00
N LYS A 27 -16.98 -7.05 -2.31
CA LYS A 27 -17.98 -6.08 -2.78
C LYS A 27 -18.68 -6.58 -4.04
N LEU A 28 -17.94 -7.13 -5.01
CA LEU A 28 -18.51 -7.68 -6.24
C LEU A 28 -19.37 -8.93 -6.00
N VAL A 29 -19.03 -9.75 -4.98
CA VAL A 29 -19.89 -10.86 -4.53
C VAL A 29 -21.22 -10.32 -4.01
N ASP A 30 -21.18 -9.28 -3.16
CA ASP A 30 -22.39 -8.66 -2.62
C ASP A 30 -23.26 -8.01 -3.73
N GLU A 31 -22.64 -7.58 -4.83
CA GLU A 31 -23.31 -7.09 -6.04
C GLU A 31 -23.86 -8.21 -6.93
N GLY A 32 -23.68 -9.48 -6.55
CA GLY A 32 -24.20 -10.66 -7.25
C GLY A 32 -23.39 -11.09 -8.48
N LYS A 33 -22.12 -10.66 -8.59
CA LYS A 33 -21.22 -11.08 -9.67
C LYS A 33 -20.82 -12.55 -9.55
N THR A 34 -20.67 -13.20 -10.69
CA THR A 34 -20.14 -14.57 -10.77
C THR A 34 -18.62 -14.58 -10.53
N ALA A 35 -18.06 -15.74 -10.16
CA ALA A 35 -16.62 -15.90 -9.97
C ALA A 35 -15.80 -15.50 -11.20
N ARG A 36 -16.30 -15.80 -12.40
CA ARG A 36 -15.67 -15.42 -13.68
C ARG A 36 -15.64 -13.90 -13.85
N GLU A 37 -16.79 -13.22 -13.69
CA GLU A 37 -16.88 -11.76 -13.79
C GLU A 37 -15.98 -11.06 -12.77
N ILE A 38 -15.92 -11.59 -11.54
CA ILE A 38 -15.03 -11.06 -10.49
C ILE A 38 -13.58 -11.19 -10.93
N ALA A 39 -13.14 -12.35 -11.41
CA ALA A 39 -11.77 -12.55 -11.87
C ALA A 39 -11.41 -11.60 -13.01
N GLU A 40 -12.28 -11.42 -13.99
CA GLU A 40 -12.09 -10.50 -15.12
C GLU A 40 -11.97 -9.04 -14.65
N ILE A 41 -12.83 -8.61 -13.73
CA ILE A 41 -12.79 -7.27 -13.16
C ILE A 41 -11.48 -7.06 -12.35
N LEU A 42 -11.07 -8.04 -11.56
CA LEU A 42 -9.84 -7.95 -10.76
C LEU A 42 -8.60 -7.92 -11.65
N GLU A 43 -8.55 -8.65 -12.75
CA GLU A 43 -7.45 -8.61 -13.73
C GLU A 43 -7.25 -7.21 -14.33
N GLU A 44 -8.32 -6.45 -14.53
CA GLU A 44 -8.24 -5.07 -14.99
C GLU A 44 -7.92 -4.09 -13.84
N LYS A 45 -8.60 -4.25 -12.71
CA LYS A 45 -8.46 -3.34 -11.57
C LYS A 45 -7.08 -3.43 -10.90
N LYS A 46 -6.44 -4.60 -10.86
CA LYS A 46 -5.09 -4.77 -10.28
C LYS A 46 -4.04 -3.84 -10.89
N LYS A 47 -4.17 -3.48 -12.18
CA LYS A 47 -3.28 -2.56 -12.90
C LYS A 47 -3.35 -1.12 -12.35
N LYS A 48 -4.38 -0.82 -11.59
CA LYS A 48 -4.59 0.47 -10.92
C LYS A 48 -4.18 0.47 -9.44
N VAL A 49 -3.83 -0.69 -8.90
CA VAL A 49 -3.43 -0.80 -7.49
C VAL A 49 -2.04 -0.21 -7.28
N ILE A 50 -1.94 0.69 -6.35
CA ILE A 50 -0.68 1.26 -5.88
C ILE A 50 -0.63 1.16 -4.37
N VAL A 51 0.52 0.76 -3.84
CA VAL A 51 0.84 0.92 -2.42
C VAL A 51 1.97 1.92 -2.32
N VAL A 52 1.75 3.02 -1.61
CA VAL A 52 2.82 3.94 -1.22
C VAL A 52 3.15 3.73 0.25
N ALA A 53 4.44 3.74 0.59
CA ALA A 53 4.88 3.45 1.95
C ALA A 53 6.03 4.35 2.37
N LEU A 54 5.93 4.87 3.59
CA LEU A 54 7.02 5.53 4.31
C LEU A 54 7.66 4.49 5.23
N VAL A 55 8.94 4.21 5.04
CA VAL A 55 9.69 3.28 5.91
C VAL A 55 10.71 4.04 6.76
N ASP A 56 11.10 3.46 7.90
CA ASP A 56 12.06 4.10 8.80
C ASP A 56 13.48 4.05 8.23
N THR A 57 13.83 2.96 7.55
CA THR A 57 15.14 2.71 6.94
C THR A 57 15.04 1.71 5.80
N LEU A 58 15.98 1.75 4.86
CA LEU A 58 16.13 0.72 3.81
C LEU A 58 16.89 -0.54 4.28
N GLU A 59 17.36 -0.57 5.52
CA GLU A 59 18.20 -1.66 6.04
C GLU A 59 17.50 -3.01 5.99
N TYR A 60 16.22 -3.06 6.36
CA TYR A 60 15.42 -4.28 6.35
C TYR A 60 15.17 -4.79 4.93
N LEU A 61 14.85 -3.91 3.99
CA LEU A 61 14.72 -4.24 2.56
C LEU A 61 16.04 -4.77 1.99
N LYS A 62 17.16 -4.15 2.40
CA LYS A 62 18.51 -4.59 1.98
C LYS A 62 18.82 -5.99 2.52
N LYS A 63 18.64 -6.22 3.82
CA LYS A 63 18.85 -7.53 4.46
C LYS A 63 17.94 -8.61 3.88
N GLY A 64 16.72 -8.24 3.55
CA GLY A 64 15.73 -9.13 2.94
C GLY A 64 15.91 -9.35 1.44
N GLY A 65 16.87 -8.70 0.77
CA GLY A 65 17.10 -8.83 -0.67
C GLY A 65 16.00 -8.20 -1.55
N ARG A 66 15.20 -7.28 -1.01
CA ARG A 66 14.09 -6.59 -1.71
C ARG A 66 14.41 -5.12 -2.03
N ILE A 67 15.70 -4.78 -2.12
CA ILE A 67 16.16 -3.40 -2.33
C ILE A 67 16.48 -3.07 -3.80
N SER A 68 16.38 -4.02 -4.73
CA SER A 68 16.86 -3.85 -6.11
C SER A 68 16.42 -2.55 -6.78
N GLY A 69 15.20 -2.11 -6.57
CA GLY A 69 14.69 -0.82 -7.08
C GLY A 69 15.14 0.42 -6.29
N ALA A 70 15.79 0.25 -5.13
CA ALA A 70 16.18 1.34 -4.23
C ALA A 70 17.70 1.41 -3.96
N VAL A 71 18.51 0.58 -4.62
CA VAL A 71 19.97 0.44 -4.37
C VAL A 71 20.72 1.77 -4.50
N ALA A 72 20.35 2.63 -5.42
CA ALA A 72 21.01 3.92 -5.65
C ALA A 72 20.94 4.88 -4.44
N PHE A 73 20.13 4.56 -3.43
CA PHE A 73 19.82 5.43 -2.28
C PHE A 73 20.30 4.90 -0.94
N ALA A 74 21.08 3.82 -0.92
CA ALA A 74 21.55 3.12 0.28
C ALA A 74 22.65 3.87 1.08
N GLY A 75 22.80 5.17 0.89
CA GLY A 75 23.73 6.00 1.67
C GLY A 75 23.12 6.33 3.04
N GLY A 76 23.79 5.90 4.13
CA GLY A 76 23.37 6.10 5.50
C GLY A 76 23.35 7.58 5.93
N LEU A 77 22.24 8.26 5.70
CA LEU A 77 21.98 9.58 6.27
C LEU A 77 21.03 9.41 7.46
N LEU A 78 21.47 9.85 8.62
CA LEU A 78 20.69 9.83 9.86
C LEU A 78 19.35 10.61 9.66
N ASN A 79 18.24 10.03 10.11
CA ASN A 79 16.89 10.60 10.01
C ASN A 79 16.32 10.76 8.58
N ILE A 80 16.83 10.05 7.59
CA ILE A 80 16.20 9.99 6.27
C ILE A 80 15.18 8.86 6.25
N LYS A 81 13.95 9.21 5.92
CA LYS A 81 12.82 8.28 5.76
C LYS A 81 12.51 8.08 4.27
N PRO A 82 12.74 6.90 3.73
CA PRO A 82 12.41 6.56 2.35
C PRO A 82 10.90 6.48 2.12
N VAL A 83 10.45 6.96 0.96
CA VAL A 83 9.11 6.73 0.45
C VAL A 83 9.21 5.84 -0.77
N LEU A 84 8.45 4.77 -0.74
CA LEU A 84 8.46 3.67 -1.72
C LEU A 84 7.09 3.52 -2.36
N ALA A 85 7.06 2.97 -3.58
CA ALA A 85 5.87 2.39 -4.17
C ALA A 85 6.01 0.90 -4.38
N ILE A 86 4.90 0.19 -4.29
CA ILE A 86 4.74 -1.17 -4.81
C ILE A 86 3.64 -1.07 -5.86
N ALA A 87 4.01 -1.32 -7.10
CA ALA A 87 3.11 -1.33 -8.24
C ALA A 87 3.63 -2.35 -9.27
N ASP A 88 2.73 -3.05 -9.93
CA ASP A 88 3.05 -4.05 -10.96
C ASP A 88 4.07 -5.12 -10.48
N GLY A 89 4.01 -5.51 -9.19
CA GLY A 89 4.91 -6.49 -8.58
C GLY A 89 6.31 -5.96 -8.24
N GLU A 90 6.59 -4.69 -8.47
CA GLU A 90 7.92 -4.09 -8.23
C GLU A 90 7.92 -3.08 -7.09
N ILE A 91 9.06 -3.03 -6.37
CA ILE A 91 9.32 -1.99 -5.38
C ILE A 91 10.18 -0.91 -6.03
N SER A 92 9.69 0.32 -6.04
CA SER A 92 10.42 1.48 -6.52
C SER A 92 10.54 2.54 -5.45
N MET A 93 11.61 3.34 -5.51
CA MET A 93 11.80 4.47 -4.61
C MET A 93 11.25 5.74 -5.22
N LEU A 94 10.27 6.36 -4.56
CA LEU A 94 9.65 7.60 -4.98
C LEU A 94 10.40 8.83 -4.47
N GLY A 95 10.99 8.72 -3.28
CA GLY A 95 11.71 9.83 -2.69
C GLY A 95 12.24 9.54 -1.29
N LYS A 96 12.79 10.56 -0.68
CA LYS A 96 13.28 10.54 0.70
C LYS A 96 12.97 11.85 1.40
N ALA A 97 12.59 11.76 2.66
CA ALA A 97 12.25 12.91 3.47
C ALA A 97 13.08 12.92 4.76
N ARG A 98 13.24 14.09 5.35
CA ARG A 98 13.90 14.22 6.66
C ARG A 98 12.84 14.28 7.75
N GLY A 99 12.72 13.19 8.52
CA GLY A 99 11.74 13.04 9.59
C GLY A 99 10.31 12.73 9.11
N SER A 100 9.44 12.37 10.06
CA SER A 100 8.12 11.84 9.76
C SER A 100 7.18 12.87 9.12
N LYS A 101 7.19 14.14 9.57
CA LYS A 101 6.31 15.16 9.00
C LYS A 101 6.56 15.41 7.51
N MET A 102 7.83 15.51 7.10
CA MET A 102 8.16 15.64 5.67
C MET A 102 7.87 14.35 4.91
N GLY A 103 8.03 13.19 5.56
CA GLY A 103 7.65 11.89 5.01
C GLY A 103 6.15 11.78 4.75
N ASN A 104 5.33 12.19 5.70
CA ASN A 104 3.88 12.21 5.56
C ASN A 104 3.43 13.12 4.41
N ASN A 105 4.01 14.31 4.30
CA ASN A 105 3.73 15.22 3.19
C ASN A 105 4.16 14.62 1.84
N LEU A 106 5.30 13.92 1.80
CA LEU A 106 5.76 13.26 0.58
C LEU A 106 4.84 12.10 0.18
N LEU A 107 4.31 11.32 1.15
CA LEU A 107 3.28 10.30 0.86
C LEU A 107 2.06 10.92 0.17
N VAL A 108 1.56 12.04 0.68
CA VAL A 108 0.42 12.78 0.09
C VAL A 108 0.74 13.19 -1.34
N GLN A 109 1.89 13.83 -1.56
CA GLN A 109 2.33 14.26 -2.89
C GLN A 109 2.45 13.11 -3.88
N GLU A 110 2.96 11.96 -3.44
CA GLU A 110 3.10 10.79 -4.31
C GLU A 110 1.74 10.14 -4.65
N ILE A 111 0.77 10.18 -3.74
CA ILE A 111 -0.62 9.80 -4.03
C ILE A 111 -1.21 10.72 -5.11
N GLU A 112 -1.03 12.04 -4.98
CA GLU A 112 -1.51 13.02 -5.96
C GLU A 112 -0.84 12.83 -7.34
N LYS A 113 0.48 12.64 -7.38
CA LYS A 113 1.23 12.37 -8.62
C LYS A 113 0.81 11.07 -9.30
N ALA A 114 0.40 10.06 -8.53
CA ALA A 114 -0.12 8.81 -9.07
C ALA A 114 -1.51 8.95 -9.71
N GLY A 115 -2.13 10.12 -9.65
CA GLY A 115 -3.45 10.40 -10.19
C GLY A 115 -4.55 10.51 -9.13
N GLY A 116 -4.18 10.47 -7.84
CA GLY A 116 -5.14 10.49 -6.73
C GLY A 116 -5.80 9.13 -6.48
N ILE A 117 -6.70 9.12 -5.52
CA ILE A 117 -7.39 7.92 -5.04
C ILE A 117 -8.78 7.83 -5.68
N ASP A 118 -9.09 6.69 -6.29
CA ASP A 118 -10.45 6.31 -6.67
C ASP A 118 -11.22 5.82 -5.41
N PHE A 119 -11.92 6.74 -4.75
CA PHE A 119 -12.69 6.45 -3.53
C PHE A 119 -13.97 5.61 -3.79
N THR A 120 -14.29 5.28 -5.04
CA THR A 120 -15.34 4.30 -5.35
C THR A 120 -14.88 2.87 -5.12
N CYS A 121 -13.57 2.67 -5.05
CA CYS A 121 -12.88 1.42 -4.76
C CYS A 121 -12.37 1.37 -3.30
N PRO A 122 -12.06 0.18 -2.77
CA PRO A 122 -11.50 0.04 -1.43
C PRO A 122 -10.16 0.79 -1.24
N VAL A 123 -9.99 1.39 -0.07
CA VAL A 123 -8.76 2.02 0.40
C VAL A 123 -8.40 1.42 1.74
N LEU A 124 -7.14 1.03 1.94
CA LEU A 124 -6.69 0.45 3.19
C LEU A 124 -5.31 1.01 3.58
N LEU A 125 -5.20 1.45 4.81
CA LEU A 125 -3.94 1.88 5.40
C LEU A 125 -3.32 0.74 6.19
N GLY A 126 -2.00 0.79 6.38
CA GLY A 126 -1.31 -0.22 7.15
C GLY A 126 -0.09 0.31 7.87
N TYR A 127 0.28 -0.38 8.95
CA TYR A 127 1.50 -0.10 9.69
C TYR A 127 2.26 -1.37 10.04
N THR A 128 3.54 -1.25 10.34
CA THR A 128 4.39 -2.34 10.81
C THR A 128 4.87 -2.08 12.23
N GLY A 129 5.07 -3.16 12.99
CA GLY A 129 5.51 -3.11 14.38
C GLY A 129 4.34 -3.21 15.37
N ILE A 130 4.59 -2.82 16.62
CA ILE A 130 3.67 -3.03 17.74
C ILE A 130 2.81 -1.79 18.06
N SER A 131 3.02 -0.67 17.36
CA SER A 131 2.33 0.60 17.61
C SER A 131 1.88 1.22 16.31
N ASP A 132 0.64 1.67 16.28
CA ASP A 132 0.01 2.41 15.19
C ASP A 132 0.19 3.94 15.30
N ALA A 133 0.89 4.44 16.31
CA ALA A 133 1.02 5.87 16.58
C ALA A 133 1.53 6.69 15.39
N LEU A 134 2.45 6.14 14.57
CA LEU A 134 2.94 6.83 13.37
C LEU A 134 1.88 6.87 12.27
N LEU A 135 1.06 5.81 12.14
CA LEU A 135 -0.04 5.76 11.21
C LEU A 135 -1.15 6.75 11.62
N LEU A 136 -1.54 6.78 12.89
CA LEU A 136 -2.54 7.72 13.39
C LEU A 136 -2.10 9.17 13.18
N LYS A 137 -0.81 9.44 13.41
CA LYS A 137 -0.23 10.75 13.11
C LYS A 137 -0.29 11.07 11.61
N TYR A 138 -0.02 10.09 10.73
CA TYR A 138 -0.14 10.29 9.29
C TYR A 138 -1.59 10.59 8.88
N ILE A 139 -2.57 9.87 9.42
CA ILE A 139 -3.99 10.11 9.16
C ILE A 139 -4.38 11.55 9.56
N ASP A 140 -3.92 12.01 10.72
CA ASP A 140 -4.18 13.38 11.17
C ASP A 140 -3.48 14.44 10.30
N ASP A 141 -2.20 14.23 9.98
CA ASP A 141 -1.41 15.12 9.11
C ASP A 141 -1.99 15.20 7.68
N SER A 142 -2.64 14.13 7.19
CA SER A 142 -3.21 14.00 5.84
C SER A 142 -4.74 14.07 5.80
N ARG A 143 -5.37 14.58 6.85
CA ARG A 143 -6.82 14.70 7.01
C ARG A 143 -7.57 15.18 5.75
N PRO A 144 -7.09 16.19 5.00
CA PRO A 144 -7.79 16.66 3.80
C PRO A 144 -7.99 15.60 2.69
N ILE A 145 -7.19 14.53 2.68
CA ILE A 145 -7.38 13.43 1.73
C ILE A 145 -8.63 12.61 2.08
N TRP A 146 -8.86 12.41 3.38
CA TRP A 146 -9.86 11.46 3.89
C TRP A 146 -11.20 12.11 4.15
N GLU A 147 -11.18 13.35 4.67
CA GLU A 147 -12.37 14.07 5.10
C GLU A 147 -13.30 14.34 3.91
N GLY A 148 -14.57 13.91 4.05
CA GLY A 148 -15.56 14.02 2.99
C GLY A 148 -15.50 12.92 1.91
N ASN A 149 -14.41 12.16 1.84
CA ASN A 149 -14.23 11.06 0.88
C ASN A 149 -14.49 9.68 1.50
N LEU A 150 -14.17 9.50 2.78
CA LEU A 150 -14.39 8.26 3.52
C LEU A 150 -15.21 8.53 4.78
N ALA A 151 -16.15 7.64 5.08
CA ALA A 151 -16.90 7.66 6.35
C ALA A 151 -15.96 7.33 7.53
N GLU A 152 -15.00 6.43 7.30
CA GLU A 152 -13.98 6.01 8.26
C GLU A 152 -12.71 5.62 7.52
N VAL A 153 -11.56 6.02 8.05
CA VAL A 153 -10.24 5.60 7.55
C VAL A 153 -9.91 4.24 8.16
N ARG A 154 -10.01 3.19 7.36
CA ARG A 154 -9.72 1.81 7.81
C ARG A 154 -8.23 1.53 7.73
N TYR A 155 -7.71 0.83 8.73
CA TYR A 155 -6.32 0.42 8.77
C TYR A 155 -6.11 -0.92 9.48
N THR A 156 -4.96 -1.53 9.22
CA THR A 156 -4.58 -2.82 9.80
C THR A 156 -3.08 -2.91 10.08
N VAL A 157 -2.70 -3.86 10.93
CA VAL A 157 -1.29 -4.23 11.07
C VAL A 157 -0.83 -5.05 9.86
N ILE A 158 0.31 -4.68 9.28
CA ILE A 158 0.95 -5.46 8.22
C ILE A 158 1.66 -6.66 8.86
N GLY A 159 1.33 -7.86 8.40
CA GLY A 159 1.83 -9.11 8.96
C GLY A 159 3.36 -9.25 8.94
N SER A 160 3.89 -10.15 9.76
CA SER A 160 5.32 -10.30 10.04
C SER A 160 6.17 -10.61 8.81
N VAL A 161 5.63 -11.34 7.82
CA VAL A 161 6.35 -11.66 6.58
C VAL A 161 6.78 -10.38 5.84
N ILE A 162 5.84 -9.48 5.59
CA ILE A 162 6.14 -8.19 4.95
C ILE A 162 6.84 -7.26 5.95
N GLY A 163 6.42 -7.26 7.21
CA GLY A 163 7.02 -6.47 8.28
C GLY A 163 8.53 -6.71 8.46
N THR A 164 9.00 -7.94 8.25
CA THR A 164 10.43 -8.29 8.27
C THR A 164 11.23 -7.53 7.20
N HIS A 165 10.63 -7.26 6.05
CA HIS A 165 11.28 -6.51 4.96
C HIS A 165 11.08 -4.99 5.11
N ALA A 166 9.92 -4.55 5.53
CA ALA A 166 9.63 -3.12 5.71
C ALA A 166 10.29 -2.53 6.97
N GLY A 167 10.55 -3.37 7.98
CA GLY A 167 10.98 -2.95 9.30
C GLY A 167 9.84 -2.39 10.14
N PRO A 168 10.06 -2.15 11.44
CA PRO A 168 9.07 -1.53 12.32
C PRO A 168 8.87 -0.04 11.97
N GLY A 169 7.68 0.46 12.23
CA GLY A 169 7.35 1.88 12.07
C GLY A 169 7.11 2.32 10.62
N ALA A 170 6.95 1.39 9.70
CA ALA A 170 6.46 1.73 8.37
C ALA A 170 4.97 2.09 8.40
N VAL A 171 4.60 3.05 7.56
CA VAL A 171 3.22 3.48 7.28
C VAL A 171 2.97 3.33 5.80
N ALA A 172 1.85 2.72 5.41
CA ALA A 172 1.53 2.47 4.02
C ALA A 172 0.06 2.79 3.71
N VAL A 173 -0.20 3.16 2.47
CA VAL A 173 -1.53 3.39 1.90
C VAL A 173 -1.66 2.57 0.64
N ALA A 174 -2.68 1.71 0.57
CA ALA A 174 -3.07 0.98 -0.63
C ALA A 174 -4.34 1.59 -1.21
N PHE A 175 -4.34 1.84 -2.50
CA PHE A 175 -5.45 2.46 -3.21
C PHE A 175 -5.46 2.09 -4.69
N PHE A 176 -6.60 2.31 -5.33
CA PHE A 176 -6.73 2.31 -6.78
C PHE A 176 -6.56 3.74 -7.29
N LYS A 177 -5.65 3.96 -8.24
CA LYS A 177 -5.51 5.27 -8.89
C LYS A 177 -6.68 5.56 -9.83
N ASN A 178 -7.05 6.82 -9.95
CA ASN A 178 -8.06 7.29 -10.92
C ASN A 178 -7.73 6.93 -12.38
#